data_dd48e2a495d1ecf8e1577669e81fb97b
#
_entry.id   dd48e2a495d1ecf8e1577669e81fb97b
#
_cell.length_a   1.000
_cell.length_b   1.000
_cell.length_c   1.000
_cell.angle_alpha   90.00
_cell.angle_beta   90.00
_cell.angle_gamma   90.00
#
_symmetry.space_group_name_H-M   'P 1'
#
loop_
_entity.id
_entity.type
_entity.pdbx_description
1 polymer ?
#
loop_
_entity_poly.entity_id
_entity_poly.type
_entity_poly.pdbx_seq_one_letter_code
_entity_poly.pdbx_strand_id
1 'polypeptide(L)'
;MKKQIAGLLTGLLVCSAFLTGCGKNEATEAVKESVEDENEGTGDTKDADSKKDTNRKSDKQDSDKRDENSEESETTEAPEENLDKVGVLLPEEGEDINSSLERTELKTRLEEAGYEAAMYFAGDDSDTQAEQIRELLQDEKLKALVISPVDPYGLTDVLEEASELSIPVIDYDNLIMDTPNVKYFVTFNMRAIGKEIAKNIVEKEELDKVREDRGARTIEFLMGSPDDDASLFLFNGIMEVLQEYIDDGTLICRSGRVTFDETSIMDQNTDTAKKQLKSEIDEFYSLEKTPDIICTASDDFAL
;
A
#
# COMPACT_ATOMS: atom_id res chain seq x y z
N MET A 1 -12.43 21.64 -18.20
CA MET A 1 -12.03 21.32 -16.85
C MET A 1 -12.95 20.28 -16.19
N LYS A 2 -14.25 20.57 -15.86
CA LYS A 2 -15.16 19.57 -15.20
C LYS A 2 -15.24 18.19 -15.88
N LYS A 3 -15.09 18.10 -17.20
CA LYS A 3 -15.14 16.83 -17.95
C LYS A 3 -13.84 16.01 -17.89
N GLN A 4 -12.69 16.67 -17.67
CA GLN A 4 -11.39 16.00 -17.61
C GLN A 4 -11.14 15.37 -16.25
N ILE A 5 -11.51 16.07 -15.15
CA ILE A 5 -11.42 15.51 -13.81
C ILE A 5 -12.35 14.29 -13.64
N ALA A 6 -13.56 14.36 -14.24
CA ALA A 6 -14.46 13.20 -14.26
C ALA A 6 -13.88 12.01 -15.07
N GLY A 7 -13.12 12.31 -16.14
CA GLY A 7 -12.43 11.30 -16.92
C GLY A 7 -11.27 10.63 -16.17
N LEU A 8 -10.55 11.41 -15.37
CA LEU A 8 -9.47 10.89 -14.52
C LEU A 8 -10.00 9.92 -13.45
N LEU A 9 -11.10 10.30 -12.79
CA LEU A 9 -11.78 9.43 -11.82
C LEU A 9 -12.31 8.14 -12.44
N THR A 10 -12.81 8.22 -13.69
CA THR A 10 -13.27 7.03 -14.39
C THR A 10 -12.08 6.13 -14.77
N GLY A 11 -10.91 6.71 -15.01
CA GLY A 11 -9.67 5.98 -15.29
C GLY A 11 -9.16 5.22 -14.04
N LEU A 12 -9.16 5.86 -12.89
CA LEU A 12 -8.80 5.24 -11.61
C LEU A 12 -9.78 4.12 -11.22
N LEU A 13 -11.08 4.33 -11.40
CA LEU A 13 -12.09 3.29 -11.14
C LEU A 13 -11.99 2.11 -12.12
N VAL A 14 -11.58 2.34 -13.38
CA VAL A 14 -11.41 1.28 -14.38
C VAL A 14 -10.14 0.47 -14.11
N CYS A 15 -9.06 1.09 -13.57
CA CYS A 15 -7.87 0.33 -13.15
C CYS A 15 -8.16 -0.61 -11.98
N SER A 16 -8.95 -0.19 -10.97
CA SER A 16 -9.39 -1.08 -9.89
C SER A 16 -10.33 -2.21 -10.36
N ALA A 17 -11.09 -1.99 -11.45
CA ALA A 17 -11.94 -3.03 -12.03
C ALA A 17 -11.18 -4.05 -12.90
N PHE A 18 -9.98 -3.69 -13.43
CA PHE A 18 -9.15 -4.63 -14.20
C PHE A 18 -8.31 -5.55 -13.32
N LEU A 19 -8.09 -5.23 -12.04
CA LEU A 19 -7.42 -6.12 -11.08
C LEU A 19 -8.34 -7.25 -10.57
N THR A 20 -9.66 -7.15 -10.79
CA THR A 20 -10.63 -8.23 -10.47
C THR A 20 -10.96 -9.16 -11.63
N GLY A 21 -10.27 -9.00 -12.77
CA GLY A 21 -10.39 -9.92 -13.91
C GLY A 21 -9.56 -11.17 -13.71
N CYS A 22 -10.19 -12.23 -13.23
CA CYS A 22 -9.69 -13.61 -13.33
C CYS A 22 -9.30 -13.95 -14.78
N GLY A 23 -8.05 -13.70 -15.15
CA GLY A 23 -7.41 -14.17 -16.38
C GLY A 23 -6.22 -15.02 -15.96
N LYS A 24 -6.29 -16.31 -16.36
CA LYS A 24 -5.28 -17.34 -16.13
C LYS A 24 -3.85 -16.80 -16.30
N ASN A 25 -3.06 -17.08 -15.28
CA ASN A 25 -1.60 -17.07 -15.20
C ASN A 25 -0.84 -17.17 -16.54
N GLU A 26 -0.49 -16.03 -17.13
CA GLU A 26 0.64 -15.96 -18.08
C GLU A 26 1.86 -15.26 -17.44
N ALA A 27 1.69 -14.56 -16.31
CA ALA A 27 2.80 -13.89 -15.62
C ALA A 27 3.69 -14.86 -14.81
N THR A 28 3.20 -16.04 -14.46
CA THR A 28 3.99 -17.06 -13.72
C THR A 28 4.88 -17.92 -14.60
N GLU A 29 4.68 -17.96 -15.91
CA GLU A 29 5.58 -18.67 -16.81
C GLU A 29 6.81 -17.83 -17.20
N ALA A 30 6.69 -16.52 -17.31
CA ALA A 30 7.81 -15.65 -17.64
C ALA A 30 8.88 -15.54 -16.52
N VAL A 31 8.47 -15.72 -15.26
CA VAL A 31 9.40 -15.70 -14.11
C VAL A 31 10.09 -17.05 -13.92
N LYS A 32 9.52 -18.15 -14.41
CA LYS A 32 10.16 -19.47 -14.36
C LYS A 32 11.24 -19.67 -15.42
N GLU A 33 11.13 -19.01 -16.55
CA GLU A 33 12.10 -19.13 -17.66
C GLU A 33 13.39 -18.33 -17.42
N SER A 34 13.39 -17.37 -16.48
CA SER A 34 14.56 -16.57 -16.12
C SER A 34 15.40 -17.11 -14.96
N VAL A 35 15.00 -18.21 -14.33
CA VAL A 35 15.68 -18.81 -13.15
C VAL A 35 16.38 -20.15 -13.50
N GLU A 36 16.13 -20.75 -14.65
CA GLU A 36 16.70 -22.05 -15.01
C GLU A 36 18.00 -22.00 -15.84
N ASP A 37 18.56 -20.83 -16.17
CA ASP A 37 19.71 -20.73 -17.08
C ASP A 37 21.04 -20.34 -16.40
N GLU A 38 21.17 -20.40 -15.07
CA GLU A 38 22.45 -20.21 -14.39
C GLU A 38 22.74 -21.31 -13.37
N ASN A 39 22.87 -22.57 -13.84
CA ASN A 39 23.55 -23.58 -13.04
C ASN A 39 24.03 -24.78 -13.86
N GLU A 40 25.07 -24.62 -14.66
CA GLU A 40 26.00 -25.70 -15.02
C GLU A 40 27.37 -25.13 -15.41
N GLY A 41 28.39 -25.47 -14.62
CA GLY A 41 29.78 -25.16 -14.94
C GLY A 41 30.73 -25.53 -13.82
N THR A 42 30.93 -26.81 -13.66
CA THR A 42 31.92 -27.48 -12.80
C THR A 42 33.36 -27.08 -13.06
N GLY A 43 34.16 -27.03 -12.01
CA GLY A 43 35.45 -27.69 -12.09
C GLY A 43 36.67 -26.89 -11.70
N ASP A 44 37.10 -27.11 -10.52
CA ASP A 44 38.42 -27.56 -10.09
C ASP A 44 39.65 -26.62 -10.12
N THR A 45 40.14 -26.48 -8.93
CA THR A 45 41.51 -26.61 -8.38
C THR A 45 42.53 -25.47 -8.47
N LYS A 46 42.95 -25.12 -7.26
CA LYS A 46 44.33 -24.99 -6.70
C LYS A 46 45.09 -23.69 -6.80
N ASP A 47 45.33 -23.20 -5.60
CA ASP A 47 46.57 -22.87 -4.92
C ASP A 47 47.48 -21.72 -5.39
N ALA A 48 47.84 -21.00 -4.36
CA ALA A 48 49.14 -20.44 -3.99
C ALA A 48 49.42 -18.96 -4.29
N ASP A 49 49.31 -18.20 -3.23
CA ASP A 49 50.44 -17.59 -2.49
C ASP A 49 51.12 -16.37 -3.08
N SER A 50 51.31 -15.43 -2.17
CA SER A 50 52.46 -14.57 -1.97
C SER A 50 52.47 -13.13 -2.48
N LYS A 51 52.21 -12.26 -1.54
CA LYS A 51 53.09 -11.16 -1.07
C LYS A 51 53.66 -10.09 -2.03
N LYS A 52 53.39 -8.91 -1.52
CA LYS A 52 54.34 -7.85 -1.15
C LYS A 52 54.60 -6.69 -2.09
N ASP A 53 54.21 -5.56 -1.55
CA ASP A 53 54.98 -4.34 -1.27
C ASP A 53 55.47 -3.41 -2.38
N THR A 54 55.23 -2.19 -2.06
CA THR A 54 56.02 -0.95 -2.03
C THR A 54 55.95 0.01 -3.22
N ASN A 55 55.26 1.15 -2.97
CA ASN A 55 55.85 2.45 -2.61
C ASN A 55 56.63 3.22 -3.69
N ARG A 56 56.34 4.49 -3.77
CA ARG A 56 57.09 5.70 -4.09
C ARG A 56 56.73 6.40 -5.39
N LYS A 57 56.11 7.56 -5.21
CA LYS A 57 56.62 8.94 -5.07
C LYS A 57 57.27 9.56 -6.31
N SER A 58 56.71 10.69 -6.62
CA SER A 58 57.27 12.02 -6.92
C SER A 58 57.61 12.30 -8.39
N ASP A 59 57.19 13.35 -8.82
CA ASP A 59 57.59 14.72 -8.98
C ASP A 59 57.44 15.30 -10.41
N LYS A 60 56.73 16.42 -10.41
CA LYS A 60 57.04 17.74 -10.99
C LYS A 60 57.15 17.99 -12.49
N GLN A 61 56.37 19.02 -12.83
CA GLN A 61 56.66 20.19 -13.67
C GLN A 61 56.86 19.91 -15.18
N ASP A 62 56.28 20.68 -16.07
CA ASP A 62 56.18 22.13 -16.24
C ASP A 62 55.32 22.47 -17.49
N SER A 63 54.67 23.61 -17.39
CA SER A 63 54.24 24.59 -18.36
C SER A 63 54.15 24.25 -19.87
N ASP A 64 53.03 24.53 -20.53
CA ASP A 64 52.87 25.75 -21.32
C ASP A 64 51.47 26.02 -21.83
N LYS A 65 51.20 27.28 -21.96
CA LYS A 65 50.00 27.99 -22.36
C LYS A 65 49.51 27.68 -23.77
N ARG A 66 48.20 27.73 -23.97
CA ARG A 66 47.42 28.56 -24.94
C ARG A 66 46.14 27.81 -25.30
N ASP A 67 45.07 28.39 -25.33
CA ASP A 67 44.30 29.49 -25.83
C ASP A 67 42.80 29.23 -25.51
N GLU A 68 42.19 30.31 -25.16
CA GLU A 68 40.75 30.48 -24.95
C GLU A 68 39.95 30.01 -26.15
N ASN A 69 38.94 29.16 -25.93
CA ASN A 69 37.70 29.27 -26.64
C ASN A 69 36.58 28.93 -25.63
N SER A 70 35.97 29.96 -25.10
CA SER A 70 34.75 29.90 -24.34
C SER A 70 33.61 29.58 -25.31
N GLU A 71 33.26 28.31 -25.42
CA GLU A 71 31.93 27.95 -25.85
C GLU A 71 31.02 28.01 -24.59
N GLU A 72 30.33 29.13 -24.45
CA GLU A 72 29.10 29.20 -23.65
C GLU A 72 28.18 28.09 -24.14
N SER A 73 28.09 26.98 -23.39
CA SER A 73 26.97 26.10 -23.50
C SER A 73 25.78 26.84 -22.89
N GLU A 74 24.99 27.49 -23.72
CA GLU A 74 23.60 27.79 -23.38
C GLU A 74 22.94 26.47 -23.00
N THR A 75 22.86 26.22 -21.69
CA THR A 75 21.81 25.33 -21.15
C THR A 75 20.49 26.01 -21.51
N THR A 76 19.91 25.61 -22.62
CA THR A 76 18.50 25.81 -22.88
C THR A 76 17.77 25.04 -21.78
N GLU A 77 17.41 25.73 -20.69
CA GLU A 77 16.36 25.29 -19.81
C GLU A 77 15.15 25.06 -20.75
N ALA A 78 14.69 23.80 -20.76
CA ALA A 78 13.41 23.47 -21.39
C ALA A 78 12.38 24.43 -20.79
N PRO A 79 11.44 24.99 -21.58
CA PRO A 79 10.42 25.84 -21.03
C PRO A 79 9.72 25.04 -19.91
N GLU A 80 9.70 25.59 -18.69
CA GLU A 80 8.86 25.07 -17.62
C GLU A 80 7.45 24.98 -18.19
N GLU A 81 6.99 23.77 -18.43
CA GLU A 81 5.61 23.55 -18.86
C GLU A 81 4.72 24.10 -17.76
N ASN A 82 3.95 25.14 -18.08
CA ASN A 82 3.06 25.82 -17.15
C ASN A 82 1.80 24.97 -16.91
N LEU A 83 2.00 23.77 -16.31
CA LEU A 83 0.94 22.80 -16.07
C LEU A 83 0.03 23.22 -14.93
N ASP A 84 -1.23 22.87 -15.05
CA ASP A 84 -2.17 22.90 -13.93
C ASP A 84 -1.74 21.83 -12.89
N LYS A 85 -1.89 22.14 -11.60
CA LYS A 85 -1.37 21.34 -10.49
C LYS A 85 -2.48 20.56 -9.77
N VAL A 86 -2.18 19.34 -9.38
CA VAL A 86 -2.97 18.55 -8.42
C VAL A 86 -2.13 18.27 -7.20
N GLY A 87 -2.60 18.73 -6.03
CA GLY A 87 -1.97 18.40 -4.76
C GLY A 87 -2.37 16.99 -4.33
N VAL A 88 -1.39 16.16 -3.98
CA VAL A 88 -1.58 14.82 -3.44
C VAL A 88 -0.96 14.78 -2.05
N LEU A 89 -1.79 14.58 -1.04
CA LEU A 89 -1.38 14.58 0.37
C LEU A 89 -1.61 13.20 0.96
N LEU A 90 -0.53 12.58 1.40
CA LEU A 90 -0.53 11.25 2.00
C LEU A 90 0.00 11.32 3.44
N PRO A 91 -0.41 10.39 4.34
CA PRO A 91 0.07 10.36 5.71
C PRO A 91 1.59 10.22 5.78
N GLU A 92 2.13 9.21 5.14
CA GLU A 92 3.56 8.90 5.13
C GLU A 92 4.11 8.75 3.70
N GLU A 93 5.42 8.91 3.58
CA GLU A 93 6.11 8.55 2.34
C GLU A 93 6.10 7.04 2.09
N GLY A 94 6.05 6.24 3.15
CA GLY A 94 6.08 4.79 3.12
C GLY A 94 7.40 4.23 2.56
N GLU A 95 8.01 3.29 3.24
CA GLU A 95 9.26 2.65 2.81
C GLU A 95 9.01 1.32 2.10
N ASP A 96 7.80 0.75 2.25
CA ASP A 96 7.45 -0.53 1.65
C ASP A 96 7.18 -0.41 0.14
N ILE A 97 7.22 -1.57 -0.53
CA ILE A 97 7.08 -1.62 -1.98
C ILE A 97 5.69 -1.20 -2.46
N ASN A 98 4.64 -1.46 -1.67
CA ASN A 98 3.27 -1.15 -2.05
C ASN A 98 3.03 0.35 -2.01
N SER A 99 3.42 1.03 -0.92
CA SER A 99 3.38 2.50 -0.79
C SER A 99 4.18 3.19 -1.89
N SER A 100 5.35 2.64 -2.25
CA SER A 100 6.18 3.15 -3.35
C SER A 100 5.51 3.00 -4.71
N LEU A 101 4.85 1.87 -4.97
CA LEU A 101 4.11 1.63 -6.22
C LEU A 101 2.90 2.55 -6.33
N GLU A 102 2.14 2.69 -5.25
CA GLU A 102 0.97 3.56 -5.19
C GLU A 102 1.32 5.01 -5.52
N ARG A 103 2.34 5.59 -4.85
CA ARG A 103 2.82 6.94 -5.13
C ARG A 103 3.25 7.13 -6.57
N THR A 104 4.02 6.17 -7.09
CA THR A 104 4.52 6.21 -8.45
C THR A 104 3.37 6.17 -9.45
N GLU A 105 2.37 5.33 -9.21
CA GLU A 105 1.21 5.21 -10.08
C GLU A 105 0.34 6.47 -10.03
N LEU A 106 0.03 7.00 -8.85
CA LEU A 106 -0.71 8.25 -8.69
C LEU A 106 -0.02 9.40 -9.44
N LYS A 107 1.29 9.57 -9.22
CA LYS A 107 2.09 10.59 -9.90
C LYS A 107 2.05 10.40 -11.42
N THR A 108 2.37 9.21 -11.90
CA THR A 108 2.42 8.90 -13.33
C THR A 108 1.08 9.16 -14.01
N ARG A 109 -0.04 8.76 -13.39
CA ARG A 109 -1.37 8.97 -13.95
C ARG A 109 -1.77 10.44 -14.03
N LEU A 110 -1.39 11.23 -13.04
CA LEU A 110 -1.63 12.67 -13.06
C LEU A 110 -0.81 13.36 -14.16
N GLU A 111 0.47 13.00 -14.30
CA GLU A 111 1.36 13.51 -15.33
C GLU A 111 0.89 13.11 -16.75
N GLU A 112 0.49 11.84 -16.95
CA GLU A 112 -0.12 11.38 -18.21
C GLU A 112 -1.41 12.14 -18.56
N ALA A 113 -2.15 12.59 -17.54
CA ALA A 113 -3.35 13.40 -17.71
C ALA A 113 -3.04 14.90 -17.96
N GLY A 114 -1.78 15.31 -17.96
CA GLY A 114 -1.31 16.65 -18.22
C GLY A 114 -1.35 17.57 -17.00
N TYR A 115 -1.23 17.03 -15.79
CA TYR A 115 -1.12 17.79 -14.55
C TYR A 115 0.27 17.64 -13.94
N GLU A 116 0.71 18.66 -13.22
CA GLU A 116 1.82 18.52 -12.27
C GLU A 116 1.30 17.86 -10.99
N ALA A 117 1.89 16.73 -10.59
CA ALA A 117 1.56 16.04 -9.34
C ALA A 117 2.42 16.59 -8.20
N ALA A 118 1.86 17.44 -7.35
CA ALA A 118 2.54 17.97 -6.16
C ALA A 118 2.30 17.02 -4.98
N MET A 119 3.31 16.17 -4.69
CA MET A 119 3.24 15.14 -3.65
C MET A 119 3.71 15.70 -2.31
N TYR A 120 2.90 15.53 -1.27
CA TYR A 120 3.18 15.93 0.11
C TYR A 120 2.97 14.75 1.06
N PHE A 121 3.80 14.68 2.09
CA PHE A 121 3.75 13.66 3.12
C PHE A 121 3.73 14.34 4.48
N ALA A 122 2.76 14.00 5.30
CA ALA A 122 2.52 14.68 6.58
C ALA A 122 3.37 14.13 7.73
N GLY A 123 3.97 12.94 7.57
CA GLY A 123 4.73 12.27 8.64
C GLY A 123 3.82 11.87 9.80
N ASP A 124 2.59 11.42 9.50
CA ASP A 124 1.54 11.08 10.46
C ASP A 124 1.13 12.23 11.40
N ASP A 125 1.35 13.47 10.99
CA ASP A 125 0.99 14.66 11.73
C ASP A 125 -0.14 15.43 11.04
N SER A 126 -1.32 15.47 11.67
CA SER A 126 -2.52 16.08 11.12
C SER A 126 -2.42 17.60 10.97
N ASP A 127 -1.72 18.28 11.90
CA ASP A 127 -1.49 19.72 11.81
C ASP A 127 -0.57 20.04 10.63
N THR A 128 0.46 19.23 10.42
CA THR A 128 1.36 19.34 9.25
C THR A 128 0.57 19.14 7.96
N GLN A 129 -0.33 18.15 7.91
CA GLN A 129 -1.16 17.93 6.72
C GLN A 129 -2.07 19.14 6.41
N ALA A 130 -2.68 19.73 7.43
CA ALA A 130 -3.50 20.91 7.27
C ALA A 130 -2.69 22.14 6.79
N GLU A 131 -1.45 22.30 7.27
CA GLU A 131 -0.54 23.37 6.81
C GLU A 131 -0.14 23.16 5.33
N GLN A 132 0.18 21.95 4.93
CA GLN A 132 0.49 21.59 3.54
C GLN A 132 -0.69 21.89 2.59
N ILE A 133 -1.93 21.62 3.03
CA ILE A 133 -3.13 21.99 2.25
C ILE A 133 -3.20 23.51 2.10
N ARG A 134 -3.02 24.29 3.18
CA ARG A 134 -3.04 25.76 3.12
C ARG A 134 -1.96 26.33 2.21
N GLU A 135 -0.78 25.74 2.20
CA GLU A 135 0.29 26.11 1.28
C GLU A 135 -0.14 25.90 -0.18
N LEU A 136 -0.69 24.73 -0.50
CA LEU A 136 -1.19 24.42 -1.83
C LEU A 136 -2.33 25.35 -2.29
N LEU A 137 -3.22 25.76 -1.36
CA LEU A 137 -4.32 26.68 -1.67
C LEU A 137 -3.85 28.09 -2.09
N GLN A 138 -2.58 28.44 -1.85
CA GLN A 138 -1.98 29.69 -2.31
C GLN A 138 -1.52 29.62 -3.77
N ASP A 139 -1.45 28.43 -4.36
CA ASP A 139 -1.01 28.24 -5.74
C ASP A 139 -2.17 28.42 -6.73
N GLU A 140 -2.09 29.47 -7.56
CA GLU A 140 -3.12 29.76 -8.59
C GLU A 140 -3.29 28.63 -9.64
N LYS A 141 -2.30 27.75 -9.76
CA LYS A 141 -2.35 26.60 -10.68
C LYS A 141 -3.08 25.40 -10.08
N LEU A 142 -3.35 25.41 -8.77
CA LEU A 142 -4.02 24.30 -8.11
C LEU A 142 -5.42 24.08 -8.68
N LYS A 143 -5.74 22.85 -9.06
CA LYS A 143 -7.03 22.47 -9.64
C LYS A 143 -7.81 21.45 -8.83
N ALA A 144 -7.13 20.67 -8.01
CA ALA A 144 -7.73 19.69 -7.12
C ALA A 144 -6.78 19.29 -6.02
N LEU A 145 -7.34 18.75 -4.94
CA LEU A 145 -6.63 18.06 -3.88
C LEU A 145 -7.05 16.58 -3.87
N VAL A 146 -6.08 15.69 -3.75
CA VAL A 146 -6.25 14.27 -3.46
C VAL A 146 -5.67 14.06 -2.07
N ILE A 147 -6.46 13.65 -1.12
CA ILE A 147 -6.08 13.61 0.30
C ILE A 147 -6.40 12.23 0.87
N SER A 148 -5.39 11.55 1.40
CA SER A 148 -5.56 10.48 2.37
C SER A 148 -5.33 11.09 3.76
N PRO A 149 -6.37 11.20 4.61
CA PRO A 149 -6.24 11.95 5.86
C PRO A 149 -5.40 11.20 6.89
N VAL A 150 -4.56 11.96 7.62
CA VAL A 150 -3.90 11.45 8.83
C VAL A 150 -4.92 11.28 9.96
N ASP A 151 -5.78 12.30 10.15
CA ASP A 151 -6.89 12.26 11.08
C ASP A 151 -8.19 12.51 10.29
N PRO A 152 -9.14 11.55 10.33
CA PRO A 152 -10.43 11.71 9.67
C PRO A 152 -11.21 12.98 10.04
N TYR A 153 -10.99 13.52 11.22
CA TYR A 153 -11.71 14.67 11.78
C TYR A 153 -10.90 15.97 11.75
N GLY A 154 -9.60 15.91 11.47
CA GLY A 154 -8.66 17.03 11.62
C GLY A 154 -8.71 18.06 10.50
N LEU A 155 -9.43 17.83 9.40
CA LEU A 155 -9.32 18.64 8.18
C LEU A 155 -10.51 19.57 7.91
N THR A 156 -11.54 19.60 8.77
CA THR A 156 -12.80 20.31 8.51
C THR A 156 -12.58 21.78 8.11
N ASP A 157 -11.78 22.51 8.88
CA ASP A 157 -11.57 23.96 8.67
C ASP A 157 -10.84 24.23 7.35
N VAL A 158 -9.76 23.50 7.06
CA VAL A 158 -8.97 23.73 5.85
C VAL A 158 -9.71 23.28 4.58
N LEU A 159 -10.61 22.32 4.69
CA LEU A 159 -11.48 21.92 3.57
C LEU A 159 -12.61 22.93 3.31
N GLU A 160 -13.03 23.70 4.31
CA GLU A 160 -13.89 24.86 4.09
C GLU A 160 -13.15 25.94 3.30
N GLU A 161 -11.88 26.23 3.64
CA GLU A 161 -11.02 27.14 2.86
C GLU A 161 -10.87 26.68 1.40
N ALA A 162 -10.65 25.38 1.15
CA ALA A 162 -10.59 24.82 -0.20
C ALA A 162 -11.91 25.00 -0.98
N SER A 163 -13.04 24.80 -0.30
CA SER A 163 -14.39 24.97 -0.85
C SER A 163 -14.67 26.43 -1.24
N GLU A 164 -14.27 27.40 -0.41
CA GLU A 164 -14.39 28.84 -0.71
C GLU A 164 -13.63 29.23 -1.97
N LEU A 165 -12.46 28.61 -2.20
CA LEU A 165 -11.65 28.79 -3.42
C LEU A 165 -12.15 27.95 -4.60
N SER A 166 -13.21 27.15 -4.40
CA SER A 166 -13.77 26.23 -5.40
C SER A 166 -12.77 25.16 -5.86
N ILE A 167 -11.82 24.77 -5.01
CA ILE A 167 -10.90 23.66 -5.24
C ILE A 167 -11.60 22.36 -4.82
N PRO A 168 -11.84 21.42 -5.75
CA PRO A 168 -12.47 20.15 -5.43
C PRO A 168 -11.51 19.26 -4.63
N VAL A 169 -12.05 18.60 -3.62
CA VAL A 169 -11.35 17.62 -2.79
C VAL A 169 -11.78 16.21 -3.19
N ILE A 170 -10.80 15.37 -3.41
CA ILE A 170 -10.94 13.94 -3.63
C ILE A 170 -10.36 13.27 -2.39
N ASP A 171 -11.22 12.64 -1.63
CA ASP A 171 -10.86 11.82 -0.49
C ASP A 171 -10.38 10.46 -1.00
N TYR A 172 -9.21 10.04 -0.55
CA TYR A 172 -8.51 8.88 -1.07
C TYR A 172 -8.19 7.91 0.07
N ASP A 173 -8.60 6.67 -0.10
CA ASP A 173 -8.40 5.53 0.80
C ASP A 173 -9.16 5.64 2.13
N ASN A 174 -8.78 6.51 3.04
CA ASN A 174 -9.41 6.70 4.35
C ASN A 174 -10.47 7.82 4.29
N LEU A 175 -11.60 7.62 4.97
CA LEU A 175 -12.74 8.53 4.87
C LEU A 175 -12.54 9.81 5.71
N ILE A 176 -12.61 10.97 5.08
CA ILE A 176 -12.66 12.26 5.78
C ILE A 176 -14.07 12.49 6.33
N MET A 177 -14.16 12.72 7.64
CA MET A 177 -15.40 12.84 8.38
C MET A 177 -15.79 14.30 8.66
N ASP A 178 -17.03 14.50 9.08
CA ASP A 178 -17.58 15.78 9.61
C ASP A 178 -17.45 17.00 8.67
N THR A 179 -17.36 16.78 7.35
CA THR A 179 -17.30 17.85 6.35
C THR A 179 -18.17 17.54 5.13
N PRO A 180 -18.92 18.54 4.60
CA PRO A 180 -19.62 18.42 3.31
C PRO A 180 -18.70 18.74 2.12
N ASN A 181 -17.43 19.08 2.33
CA ASN A 181 -16.55 19.68 1.31
C ASN A 181 -15.74 18.66 0.52
N VAL A 182 -15.92 17.38 0.78
CA VAL A 182 -15.40 16.29 -0.05
C VAL A 182 -16.28 16.12 -1.29
N LYS A 183 -15.66 16.13 -2.47
CA LYS A 183 -16.36 16.02 -3.74
C LYS A 183 -16.50 14.59 -4.23
N TYR A 184 -15.48 13.79 -3.99
CA TYR A 184 -15.39 12.39 -4.38
C TYR A 184 -14.65 11.61 -3.30
N PHE A 185 -15.08 10.37 -3.06
CA PHE A 185 -14.38 9.40 -2.23
C PHE A 185 -13.96 8.23 -3.10
N VAL A 186 -12.69 7.84 -3.01
CA VAL A 186 -12.07 6.76 -3.78
C VAL A 186 -11.40 5.80 -2.82
N THR A 187 -11.91 4.59 -2.71
CA THR A 187 -11.35 3.54 -1.85
C THR A 187 -11.62 2.16 -2.44
N PHE A 188 -11.03 1.13 -1.86
CA PHE A 188 -11.34 -0.25 -2.16
C PHE A 188 -12.64 -0.70 -1.48
N ASN A 189 -13.35 -1.61 -2.14
CA ASN A 189 -14.49 -2.25 -1.49
C ASN A 189 -14.00 -3.38 -0.56
N MET A 190 -13.54 -2.99 0.64
CA MET A 190 -12.95 -3.90 1.62
C MET A 190 -13.91 -5.04 2.02
N ARG A 191 -15.22 -4.77 2.07
CA ARG A 191 -16.21 -5.82 2.31
C ARG A 191 -16.27 -6.86 1.19
N ALA A 192 -16.14 -6.44 -0.07
CA ALA A 192 -16.07 -7.38 -1.19
C ALA A 192 -14.76 -8.18 -1.16
N ILE A 193 -13.64 -7.53 -0.81
CA ILE A 193 -12.35 -8.20 -0.63
C ILE A 193 -12.45 -9.24 0.49
N GLY A 194 -13.03 -8.89 1.64
CA GLY A 194 -13.25 -9.83 2.74
C GLY A 194 -14.06 -11.07 2.33
N LYS A 195 -15.10 -10.88 1.51
CA LYS A 195 -15.87 -12.02 0.96
C LYS A 195 -15.01 -12.91 0.05
N GLU A 196 -14.16 -12.34 -0.77
CA GLU A 196 -13.28 -13.13 -1.64
C GLU A 196 -12.21 -13.88 -0.84
N ILE A 197 -11.64 -13.28 0.21
CA ILE A 197 -10.75 -13.97 1.16
C ILE A 197 -11.47 -15.17 1.77
N ALA A 198 -12.67 -14.96 2.29
CA ALA A 198 -13.44 -16.01 2.93
C ALA A 198 -13.84 -17.15 1.96
N LYS A 199 -14.23 -16.82 0.73
CA LYS A 199 -14.48 -17.82 -0.32
C LYS A 199 -13.22 -18.63 -0.64
N ASN A 200 -12.05 -17.99 -0.71
CA ASN A 200 -10.78 -18.70 -0.88
C ASN A 200 -10.50 -19.65 0.28
N ILE A 201 -10.80 -19.24 1.53
CA ILE A 201 -10.70 -20.15 2.70
C ILE A 201 -11.63 -21.33 2.53
N VAL A 202 -12.90 -21.10 2.20
CA VAL A 202 -13.89 -22.19 1.97
C VAL A 202 -13.41 -23.17 0.92
N GLU A 203 -12.89 -22.67 -0.20
CA GLU A 203 -12.40 -23.48 -1.31
C GLU A 203 -11.11 -24.26 -0.96
N LYS A 204 -10.12 -23.57 -0.39
CA LYS A 204 -8.82 -24.17 -0.07
C LYS A 204 -8.89 -25.23 1.01
N GLU A 205 -9.71 -25.00 2.03
CA GLU A 205 -9.92 -25.92 3.14
C GLU A 205 -11.03 -26.94 2.87
N GLU A 206 -11.64 -26.89 1.68
CA GLU A 206 -12.77 -27.76 1.29
C GLU A 206 -13.87 -27.79 2.36
N LEU A 207 -14.26 -26.62 2.92
CA LEU A 207 -15.13 -26.55 4.09
C LEU A 207 -16.50 -27.21 3.86
N ASP A 208 -17.05 -27.15 2.66
CA ASP A 208 -18.31 -27.85 2.33
C ASP A 208 -18.16 -29.36 2.47
N LYS A 209 -17.04 -29.91 2.01
CA LYS A 209 -16.75 -31.33 2.16
C LYS A 209 -16.45 -31.72 3.62
N VAL A 210 -15.72 -30.86 4.34
CA VAL A 210 -15.50 -31.02 5.78
C VAL A 210 -16.83 -31.10 6.53
N ARG A 211 -17.79 -30.23 6.18
CA ARG A 211 -19.18 -30.20 6.70
C ARG A 211 -19.92 -31.51 6.39
N GLU A 212 -19.89 -31.97 5.14
CA GLU A 212 -20.52 -33.23 4.71
C GLU A 212 -19.94 -34.43 5.46
N ASP A 213 -18.62 -34.48 5.65
CA ASP A 213 -17.90 -35.54 6.37
C ASP A 213 -18.04 -35.41 7.92
N ARG A 214 -18.77 -34.41 8.40
CA ARG A 214 -18.92 -34.06 9.85
C ARG A 214 -17.56 -33.85 10.54
N GLY A 215 -16.62 -33.31 9.81
CA GLY A 215 -15.31 -32.89 10.31
C GLY A 215 -15.35 -31.45 10.85
N ALA A 216 -14.18 -30.93 11.22
CA ALA A 216 -13.99 -29.55 11.58
C ALA A 216 -12.60 -29.06 11.19
N ARG A 217 -12.45 -27.75 10.98
CA ARG A 217 -11.20 -27.01 10.86
C ARG A 217 -11.13 -25.97 11.98
N THR A 218 -9.94 -25.56 12.32
CA THR A 218 -9.74 -24.51 13.31
C THR A 218 -9.22 -23.24 12.65
N ILE A 219 -9.70 -22.09 13.13
CA ILE A 219 -9.34 -20.76 12.63
C ILE A 219 -9.08 -19.81 13.79
N GLU A 220 -8.11 -18.91 13.64
CA GLU A 220 -7.94 -17.71 14.46
C GLU A 220 -7.89 -16.47 13.58
N PHE A 221 -8.30 -15.32 14.13
CA PHE A 221 -8.40 -14.06 13.42
C PHE A 221 -7.50 -13.00 14.05
N LEU A 222 -6.79 -12.25 13.22
CA LEU A 222 -6.01 -11.08 13.62
C LEU A 222 -6.37 -9.94 12.67
N MET A 223 -7.23 -9.04 13.13
CA MET A 223 -7.71 -7.92 12.32
C MET A 223 -6.88 -6.65 12.59
N GLY A 224 -7.10 -5.62 11.78
CA GLY A 224 -6.41 -4.34 11.94
C GLY A 224 -6.86 -3.54 13.15
N SER A 225 -6.54 -2.24 13.19
CA SER A 225 -6.92 -1.37 14.31
C SER A 225 -8.45 -1.29 14.49
N PRO A 226 -8.93 -1.20 15.73
CA PRO A 226 -10.38 -0.99 15.98
C PRO A 226 -10.87 0.36 15.45
N ASP A 227 -9.97 1.32 15.22
CA ASP A 227 -10.29 2.65 14.68
C ASP A 227 -10.21 2.69 13.13
N ASP A 228 -9.91 1.56 12.50
CA ASP A 228 -9.80 1.43 11.04
C ASP A 228 -11.09 0.84 10.44
N ASP A 229 -11.91 1.70 9.84
CA ASP A 229 -13.15 1.32 9.15
C ASP A 229 -12.90 0.33 8.00
N ALA A 230 -11.76 0.41 7.31
CA ALA A 230 -11.41 -0.50 6.24
C ALA A 230 -11.26 -1.94 6.78
N SER A 231 -10.60 -2.09 7.93
CA SER A 231 -10.46 -3.37 8.62
C SER A 231 -11.81 -3.91 9.12
N LEU A 232 -12.67 -3.04 9.64
CA LEU A 232 -14.04 -3.41 10.03
C LEU A 232 -14.86 -3.92 8.84
N PHE A 233 -14.80 -3.23 7.69
CA PHE A 233 -15.51 -3.67 6.49
C PHE A 233 -14.94 -4.98 5.94
N LEU A 234 -13.61 -5.16 5.99
CA LEU A 234 -12.95 -6.41 5.62
C LEU A 234 -13.47 -7.57 6.48
N PHE A 235 -13.43 -7.41 7.80
CA PHE A 235 -13.93 -8.41 8.75
C PHE A 235 -15.39 -8.75 8.52
N ASN A 236 -16.25 -7.75 8.35
CA ASN A 236 -17.65 -7.96 8.04
C ASN A 236 -17.86 -8.77 6.76
N GLY A 237 -17.04 -8.50 5.73
CA GLY A 237 -17.05 -9.27 4.50
C GLY A 237 -16.65 -10.74 4.69
N ILE A 238 -15.62 -10.98 5.51
CA ILE A 238 -15.17 -12.33 5.89
C ILE A 238 -16.28 -13.07 6.61
N MET A 239 -16.87 -12.45 7.61
CA MET A 239 -17.92 -13.08 8.44
C MET A 239 -19.22 -13.32 7.68
N GLU A 240 -19.56 -12.53 6.67
CA GLU A 240 -20.72 -12.81 5.81
C GLU A 240 -20.65 -14.18 5.12
N VAL A 241 -19.46 -14.74 4.96
CA VAL A 241 -19.26 -16.05 4.34
C VAL A 241 -18.94 -17.11 5.38
N LEU A 242 -18.06 -16.83 6.36
CA LEU A 242 -17.56 -17.83 7.31
C LEU A 242 -18.51 -18.06 8.49
N GLN A 243 -19.43 -17.11 8.81
CA GLN A 243 -20.29 -17.22 9.98
C GLN A 243 -21.11 -18.52 9.97
N GLU A 244 -21.64 -18.95 8.84
CA GLU A 244 -22.43 -20.18 8.75
C GLU A 244 -21.62 -21.43 9.11
N TYR A 245 -20.32 -21.46 8.78
CA TYR A 245 -19.41 -22.57 9.12
C TYR A 245 -18.99 -22.54 10.59
N ILE A 246 -18.94 -21.34 11.19
CA ILE A 246 -18.72 -21.18 12.63
C ILE A 246 -19.95 -21.63 13.40
N ASP A 247 -21.14 -21.21 12.99
CA ASP A 247 -22.40 -21.52 13.67
C ASP A 247 -22.72 -23.01 13.69
N ASP A 248 -22.36 -23.74 12.65
CA ASP A 248 -22.60 -25.18 12.58
C ASP A 248 -21.43 -26.04 13.10
N GLY A 249 -20.33 -25.41 13.50
CA GLY A 249 -19.16 -26.06 14.06
C GLY A 249 -18.21 -26.71 13.04
N THR A 250 -18.40 -26.48 11.75
CA THR A 250 -17.45 -26.87 10.69
C THR A 250 -16.16 -26.08 10.81
N LEU A 251 -16.25 -24.80 11.22
CA LEU A 251 -15.12 -23.94 11.50
C LEU A 251 -15.12 -23.54 12.98
N ILE A 252 -14.05 -23.80 13.71
CA ILE A 252 -13.97 -23.59 15.16
C ILE A 252 -12.87 -22.57 15.46
N CYS A 253 -13.26 -21.40 15.95
CA CYS A 253 -12.34 -20.46 16.58
C CYS A 253 -12.14 -20.88 18.04
N ARG A 254 -10.97 -21.43 18.39
CA ARG A 254 -10.75 -21.99 19.72
C ARG A 254 -10.56 -20.94 20.79
N SER A 255 -10.02 -19.77 20.42
CA SER A 255 -9.97 -18.62 21.32
C SER A 255 -11.34 -18.06 21.66
N GLY A 256 -12.36 -18.37 20.83
CA GLY A 256 -13.70 -17.81 20.90
C GLY A 256 -13.79 -16.37 20.43
N ARG A 257 -12.71 -15.79 19.90
CA ARG A 257 -12.67 -14.41 19.38
C ARG A 257 -13.23 -14.36 17.97
N VAL A 258 -14.49 -14.03 17.87
CA VAL A 258 -15.26 -14.02 16.61
C VAL A 258 -15.97 -12.70 16.32
N THR A 259 -15.65 -11.65 17.08
CA THR A 259 -16.09 -10.30 16.84
C THR A 259 -14.95 -9.40 16.42
N PHE A 260 -15.22 -8.31 15.70
CA PHE A 260 -14.19 -7.37 15.28
C PHE A 260 -13.39 -6.82 16.46
N ASP A 261 -14.06 -6.36 17.53
CA ASP A 261 -13.41 -5.81 18.72
C ASP A 261 -12.44 -6.80 19.40
N GLU A 262 -12.80 -8.10 19.41
CA GLU A 262 -11.96 -9.13 20.03
C GLU A 262 -10.75 -9.52 19.22
N THR A 263 -10.82 -9.34 17.88
CA THR A 263 -9.79 -9.74 16.92
C THR A 263 -8.91 -8.58 16.49
N SER A 264 -9.30 -7.33 16.81
CA SER A 264 -8.59 -6.12 16.43
C SER A 264 -7.25 -5.99 17.13
N ILE A 265 -6.25 -5.51 16.40
CA ILE A 265 -4.91 -5.23 16.89
C ILE A 265 -4.69 -3.71 16.87
N MET A 266 -4.56 -3.11 18.05
CA MET A 266 -4.36 -1.68 18.21
C MET A 266 -3.14 -1.21 17.40
N ASP A 267 -3.28 -0.07 16.73
CA ASP A 267 -2.26 0.56 15.89
C ASP A 267 -1.66 -0.36 14.81
N GLN A 268 -2.36 -1.42 14.45
CA GLN A 268 -1.88 -2.46 13.52
C GLN A 268 -0.48 -2.99 13.86
N ASN A 269 -0.16 -3.06 15.15
CA ASN A 269 1.18 -3.37 15.62
C ASN A 269 1.50 -4.87 15.53
N THR A 270 2.46 -5.22 14.68
CA THR A 270 2.88 -6.60 14.39
C THR A 270 3.36 -7.35 15.63
N ASP A 271 4.08 -6.71 16.55
CA ASP A 271 4.53 -7.33 17.79
C ASP A 271 3.35 -7.67 18.72
N THR A 272 2.31 -6.84 18.72
CA THR A 272 1.08 -7.09 19.46
C THR A 272 0.32 -8.27 18.84
N ALA A 273 0.18 -8.31 17.51
CA ALA A 273 -0.43 -9.43 16.79
C ALA A 273 0.30 -10.75 17.07
N LYS A 274 1.63 -10.78 17.01
CA LYS A 274 2.46 -11.96 17.34
C LYS A 274 2.28 -12.42 18.78
N LYS A 275 2.21 -11.49 19.75
CA LYS A 275 1.99 -11.82 21.16
C LYS A 275 0.60 -12.38 21.39
N GLN A 276 -0.43 -11.80 20.75
CA GLN A 276 -1.80 -12.28 20.84
C GLN A 276 -1.92 -13.69 20.30
N LEU A 277 -1.49 -13.92 19.04
CA LEU A 277 -1.52 -15.24 18.41
C LEU A 277 -0.75 -16.29 19.23
N LYS A 278 0.43 -15.91 19.72
CA LYS A 278 1.20 -16.81 20.58
C LYS A 278 0.44 -17.19 21.86
N SER A 279 -0.20 -16.23 22.51
CA SER A 279 -1.02 -16.48 23.70
C SER A 279 -2.19 -17.40 23.40
N GLU A 280 -2.87 -17.20 22.26
CA GLU A 280 -3.98 -18.04 21.81
C GLU A 280 -3.51 -19.48 21.53
N ILE A 281 -2.36 -19.63 20.86
CA ILE A 281 -1.78 -20.96 20.60
C ILE A 281 -1.40 -21.65 21.91
N ASP A 282 -0.74 -20.96 22.83
CA ASP A 282 -0.28 -21.51 24.11
C ASP A 282 -1.48 -21.92 25.02
N GLU A 283 -2.60 -21.18 24.96
CA GLU A 283 -3.77 -21.42 25.81
C GLU A 283 -4.75 -22.45 25.23
N PHE A 284 -5.06 -22.35 23.93
CA PHE A 284 -6.15 -23.10 23.31
C PHE A 284 -5.69 -24.25 22.41
N TYR A 285 -4.38 -24.33 22.10
CA TYR A 285 -3.79 -25.36 21.27
C TYR A 285 -2.73 -26.15 22.03
N SER A 286 -2.51 -27.39 21.65
CA SER A 286 -1.44 -28.19 22.23
C SER A 286 -0.11 -27.96 21.51
N LEU A 287 1.02 -28.31 22.15
CA LEU A 287 2.36 -28.19 21.55
C LEU A 287 2.53 -28.91 20.20
N GLU A 288 1.63 -29.83 19.86
CA GLU A 288 1.65 -30.60 18.62
C GLU A 288 0.56 -30.15 17.61
N LYS A 289 -0.23 -29.13 17.97
CA LYS A 289 -1.34 -28.65 17.15
C LYS A 289 -1.34 -27.13 17.08
N THR A 290 -1.38 -26.60 15.88
CA THR A 290 -1.60 -25.20 15.57
C THR A 290 -2.99 -25.02 14.97
N PRO A 291 -3.50 -23.80 14.85
CA PRO A 291 -4.66 -23.53 14.00
C PRO A 291 -4.45 -24.08 12.59
N ASP A 292 -5.50 -24.58 11.95
CA ASP A 292 -5.47 -24.96 10.54
C ASP A 292 -5.40 -23.71 9.67
N ILE A 293 -6.03 -22.62 10.13
CA ILE A 293 -6.16 -21.35 9.41
C ILE A 293 -5.83 -20.19 10.37
N ILE A 294 -5.06 -19.23 9.91
CA ILE A 294 -4.89 -17.92 10.53
C ILE A 294 -5.35 -16.89 9.48
N CYS A 295 -6.41 -16.16 9.79
CA CYS A 295 -6.94 -15.11 8.93
C CYS A 295 -6.49 -13.75 9.43
N THR A 296 -5.74 -13.02 8.60
CA THR A 296 -5.15 -11.72 8.97
C THR A 296 -5.66 -10.60 8.08
N ALA A 297 -5.68 -9.37 8.60
CA ALA A 297 -6.06 -8.18 7.86
C ALA A 297 -4.92 -7.64 6.99
N SER A 298 -3.66 -7.99 7.27
CA SER A 298 -2.50 -7.52 6.52
C SER A 298 -1.45 -8.61 6.34
N ASP A 299 -0.60 -8.42 5.35
CA ASP A 299 0.55 -9.31 5.07
C ASP A 299 1.56 -9.28 6.22
N ASP A 300 1.72 -8.12 6.89
CA ASP A 300 2.65 -7.97 8.02
C ASP A 300 2.29 -8.85 9.22
N PHE A 301 1.01 -9.19 9.40
CA PHE A 301 0.57 -10.12 10.43
C PHE A 301 0.76 -11.58 10.02
N ALA A 302 0.88 -11.84 8.71
CA ALA A 302 1.03 -13.18 8.16
C ALA A 302 2.50 -13.65 8.12
N LEU A 303 3.46 -12.74 8.24
CA LEU A 303 4.91 -12.99 8.21
C LEU A 303 5.50 -13.10 9.62
#